data_04cab2c20f60893459c5e0d5e76b7af9
#
_entry.id   04cab2c20f60893459c5e0d5e76b7af9
#
_cell.length_a   1.000
_cell.length_b   1.000
_cell.length_c   1.000
_cell.angle_alpha   90.00
_cell.angle_beta   90.00
_cell.angle_gamma   90.00
#
_symmetry.space_group_name_H-M   'P 1'
#
loop_
_entity.id
_entity.type
_entity.pdbx_description
1 polymer ?
#
loop_
_entity_poly.entity_id
_entity_poly.type
_entity_poly.pdbx_seq_one_letter_code
_entity_poly.pdbx_strand_id
1 'polypeptide(L)'
;MSLDLSAINAQYGRDPQQLVAWALGLGKRAICTTNFRPYEAVILHMVTRVQPDLPIVWMDNGYNTEATYRYADEVTRQLGLNLSIYLPKRSRAHREAIDGPLPGLDDPRHAAFTEEVKLEPFARALRETAPEAVSYTHLRAHETPEH
;
A
#
# COMPACT_ATOMS: atom_id res chain seq x y z
N MET A 1 25.29 4.19 7.14
CA MET A 1 25.07 4.82 8.44
C MET A 1 23.96 4.09 9.14
N SER A 2 24.21 3.71 10.36
CA SER A 2 23.23 3.01 11.19
C SER A 2 22.27 4.02 11.83
N LEU A 3 20.99 3.69 11.87
CA LEU A 3 19.98 4.53 12.51
C LEU A 3 19.80 4.10 13.96
N ASP A 4 19.76 5.06 14.86
CA ASP A 4 19.43 4.79 16.27
C ASP A 4 17.91 4.88 16.43
N LEU A 5 17.24 3.75 16.26
CA LEU A 5 15.78 3.69 16.31
C LEU A 5 15.23 4.03 17.69
N SER A 6 15.98 3.72 18.75
CA SER A 6 15.58 4.08 20.10
C SER A 6 15.50 5.59 20.29
N ALA A 7 16.54 6.30 19.85
CA ALA A 7 16.58 7.75 19.93
C ALA A 7 15.48 8.40 19.06
N ILE A 8 15.27 7.86 17.87
CA ILE A 8 14.24 8.35 16.95
C ILE A 8 12.85 8.16 17.55
N ASN A 9 12.57 6.99 18.11
CA ASN A 9 11.30 6.71 18.75
C ASN A 9 11.08 7.60 19.99
N ALA A 10 12.12 7.86 20.76
CA ALA A 10 12.02 8.76 21.91
C ALA A 10 11.68 10.18 21.48
N GLN A 11 12.24 10.64 20.38
CA GLN A 11 12.04 12.01 19.89
C GLN A 11 10.71 12.19 19.17
N TYR A 12 10.31 11.24 18.32
CA TYR A 12 9.18 11.39 17.41
C TYR A 12 8.02 10.46 17.68
N GLY A 13 8.14 9.50 18.58
CA GLY A 13 7.15 8.44 18.75
C GLY A 13 5.76 8.90 19.14
N ARG A 14 5.60 10.15 19.60
CA ARG A 14 4.30 10.72 19.94
C ARG A 14 3.82 11.77 18.96
N ASP A 15 4.57 11.98 17.89
CA ASP A 15 4.22 12.96 16.85
C ASP A 15 4.38 12.30 15.48
N PRO A 16 3.31 11.63 14.97
CA PRO A 16 3.39 10.94 13.70
C PRO A 16 3.77 11.84 12.53
N GLN A 17 3.32 13.10 12.54
CA GLN A 17 3.64 14.03 11.45
C GLN A 17 5.13 14.33 11.41
N GLN A 18 5.76 14.54 12.56
CA GLN A 18 7.19 14.75 12.62
C GLN A 18 7.99 13.51 12.27
N LEU A 19 7.48 12.33 12.64
CA LEU A 19 8.12 11.08 12.27
C LEU A 19 8.12 10.90 10.74
N VAL A 20 6.99 11.20 10.09
CA VAL A 20 6.89 11.16 8.64
C VAL A 20 7.87 12.15 8.01
N ALA A 21 7.91 13.37 8.53
CA ALA A 21 8.82 14.40 8.01
C ALA A 21 10.28 13.97 8.15
N TRP A 22 10.63 13.39 9.29
CA TRP A 22 11.98 12.87 9.50
C TRP A 22 12.31 11.76 8.49
N ALA A 23 11.40 10.78 8.33
CA ALA A 23 11.64 9.65 7.42
C ALA A 23 11.81 10.11 5.97
N LEU A 24 10.95 11.01 5.51
CA LEU A 24 11.04 11.53 4.14
C LEU A 24 12.24 12.46 3.96
N GLY A 25 12.72 13.06 5.05
CA GLY A 25 13.90 13.93 5.03
C GLY A 25 15.23 13.18 4.93
N LEU A 26 15.22 11.84 4.97
CA LEU A 26 16.44 11.05 4.87
C LEU A 26 17.06 11.06 3.46
N GLY A 27 16.36 11.62 2.47
CA GLY A 27 16.88 11.67 1.10
C GLY A 27 16.81 10.32 0.37
N LYS A 28 16.04 9.38 0.89
CA LYS A 28 15.85 8.07 0.27
C LYS A 28 14.66 8.12 -0.69
N ARG A 29 14.73 7.30 -1.75
CA ARG A 29 13.56 7.13 -2.62
C ARG A 29 12.50 6.39 -1.84
N ALA A 30 11.40 7.05 -1.54
CA ALA A 30 10.32 6.50 -0.73
C ALA A 30 9.06 6.32 -1.56
N ILE A 31 8.27 5.33 -1.21
CA ILE A 31 6.91 5.16 -1.70
C ILE A 31 5.98 4.94 -0.50
N CYS A 32 4.69 5.18 -0.71
CA CYS A 32 3.66 4.84 0.26
C CYS A 32 2.67 3.92 -0.42
N THR A 33 2.36 2.79 0.19
CA THR A 33 1.36 1.87 -0.34
C THR A 33 0.03 2.09 0.36
N THR A 34 -1.08 1.81 -0.33
CA THR A 34 -2.41 1.96 0.26
C THR A 34 -3.37 0.91 -0.29
N ASN A 35 -4.38 0.55 0.50
CA ASN A 35 -5.54 -0.22 0.07
C ASN A 35 -6.81 0.64 0.07
N PHE A 36 -6.69 1.92 0.32
CA PHE A 36 -7.81 2.87 0.39
C PHE A 36 -8.86 2.50 1.42
N ARG A 37 -8.44 1.99 2.56
CA ARG A 37 -9.36 1.85 3.69
C ARG A 37 -9.58 3.22 4.33
N PRO A 38 -10.76 3.48 4.90
CA PRO A 38 -11.07 4.84 5.39
C PRO A 38 -10.03 5.44 6.34
N TYR A 39 -9.50 4.64 7.26
CA TYR A 39 -8.51 5.16 8.21
C TYR A 39 -7.12 5.40 7.59
N GLU A 40 -6.85 4.85 6.42
CA GLU A 40 -5.57 5.07 5.75
C GLU A 40 -5.44 6.48 5.21
N ALA A 41 -6.54 7.19 5.04
CA ALA A 41 -6.53 8.57 4.58
C ALA A 41 -5.68 9.46 5.50
N VAL A 42 -5.59 9.14 6.79
CA VAL A 42 -4.77 9.90 7.74
C VAL A 42 -3.31 9.86 7.33
N ILE A 43 -2.80 8.66 7.02
CA ILE A 43 -1.39 8.50 6.63
C ILE A 43 -1.15 9.14 5.26
N LEU A 44 -2.08 8.94 4.32
CA LEU A 44 -1.97 9.57 3.00
C LEU A 44 -1.92 11.09 3.12
N HIS A 45 -2.74 11.66 3.99
CA HIS A 45 -2.73 13.09 4.26
C HIS A 45 -1.39 13.54 4.86
N MET A 46 -0.89 12.81 5.85
CA MET A 46 0.38 13.15 6.50
C MET A 46 1.56 13.12 5.54
N VAL A 47 1.67 12.08 4.73
CA VAL A 47 2.80 11.96 3.79
C VAL A 47 2.74 13.00 2.69
N THR A 48 1.54 13.30 2.18
CA THR A 48 1.39 14.29 1.11
C THR A 48 1.58 15.72 1.59
N ARG A 49 1.38 15.99 2.87
CA ARG A 49 1.72 17.30 3.44
C ARG A 49 3.22 17.54 3.47
N VAL A 50 4.00 16.48 3.65
CA VAL A 50 5.46 16.61 3.66
C VAL A 50 6.02 16.57 2.25
N GLN A 51 5.53 15.64 1.43
CA GLN A 51 6.01 15.44 0.06
C GLN A 51 4.81 15.24 -0.86
N PRO A 52 4.27 16.33 -1.46
CA PRO A 52 3.04 16.24 -2.27
C PRO A 52 3.15 15.31 -3.48
N ASP A 53 4.34 15.12 -4.03
CA ASP A 53 4.57 14.26 -5.18
C ASP A 53 5.05 12.86 -4.81
N LEU A 54 5.01 12.51 -3.54
CA LEU A 54 5.42 11.17 -3.09
C LEU A 54 4.64 10.11 -3.88
N PRO A 55 5.33 9.14 -4.49
CA PRO A 55 4.62 8.05 -5.19
C PRO A 55 3.77 7.24 -4.23
N ILE A 56 2.49 7.16 -4.53
CA ILE A 56 1.53 6.33 -3.81
C ILE A 56 1.22 5.13 -4.69
N VAL A 57 1.31 3.93 -4.15
CA VAL A 57 1.14 2.69 -4.90
C VAL A 57 -0.06 1.92 -4.35
N TRP A 58 -0.96 1.54 -5.24
CA TRP A 58 -2.11 0.72 -4.91
C TRP A 58 -2.08 -0.55 -5.76
N MET A 59 -2.05 -1.70 -5.09
CA MET A 59 -2.22 -2.98 -5.76
C MET A 59 -3.70 -3.29 -5.77
N ASP A 60 -4.39 -2.99 -6.87
CA ASP A 60 -5.79 -3.30 -7.03
C ASP A 60 -5.93 -4.73 -7.53
N ASN A 61 -6.41 -5.60 -6.68
CA ASN A 61 -6.55 -7.03 -7.01
C ASN A 61 -7.73 -7.34 -7.94
N GLY A 62 -8.57 -6.35 -8.25
CA GLY A 62 -9.76 -6.53 -9.09
C GLY A 62 -11.00 -6.97 -8.32
N TYR A 63 -10.90 -7.18 -7.02
CA TYR A 63 -11.99 -7.69 -6.19
C TYR A 63 -12.44 -6.70 -5.12
N ASN A 64 -12.06 -5.44 -5.26
CA ASN A 64 -12.54 -4.40 -4.35
C ASN A 64 -14.02 -4.11 -4.61
N THR A 65 -14.70 -3.58 -3.60
CA THR A 65 -16.10 -3.17 -3.75
C THR A 65 -16.20 -1.88 -4.55
N GLU A 66 -17.37 -1.63 -5.12
CA GLU A 66 -17.65 -0.36 -5.79
C GLU A 66 -17.38 0.83 -4.88
N ALA A 67 -17.77 0.72 -3.61
CA ALA A 67 -17.54 1.78 -2.63
C ALA A 67 -16.05 2.08 -2.47
N THR A 68 -15.18 1.04 -2.45
CA THR A 68 -13.74 1.22 -2.37
C THR A 68 -13.20 1.96 -3.58
N TYR A 69 -13.64 1.59 -4.78
CA TYR A 69 -13.18 2.25 -5.99
C TYR A 69 -13.60 3.73 -6.02
N ARG A 70 -14.85 4.03 -5.67
CA ARG A 70 -15.32 5.42 -5.60
C ARG A 70 -14.54 6.23 -4.56
N TYR A 71 -14.30 5.63 -3.41
CA TYR A 71 -13.54 6.27 -2.34
C TYR A 71 -12.10 6.55 -2.77
N ALA A 72 -11.47 5.58 -3.46
CA ALA A 72 -10.11 5.76 -3.95
C ALA A 72 -10.01 6.96 -4.89
N ASP A 73 -10.94 7.09 -5.83
CA ASP A 73 -10.97 8.23 -6.74
C ASP A 73 -11.17 9.55 -5.98
N GLU A 74 -12.07 9.55 -5.01
CA GLU A 74 -12.36 10.75 -4.22
C GLU A 74 -11.14 11.21 -3.40
N VAL A 75 -10.51 10.28 -2.68
CA VAL A 75 -9.33 10.60 -1.86
C VAL A 75 -8.17 11.04 -2.74
N THR A 76 -7.96 10.36 -3.87
CA THR A 76 -6.91 10.72 -4.81
C THR A 76 -7.09 12.15 -5.31
N ARG A 77 -8.31 12.52 -5.64
CA ARG A 77 -8.61 13.87 -6.10
C ARG A 77 -8.46 14.90 -4.99
N GLN A 78 -8.99 14.60 -3.80
CA GLN A 78 -8.95 15.55 -2.68
C GLN A 78 -7.55 15.81 -2.18
N LEU A 79 -6.72 14.81 -2.11
CA LEU A 79 -5.35 14.94 -1.62
C LEU A 79 -4.33 15.19 -2.73
N GLY A 80 -4.75 15.14 -3.99
CA GLY A 80 -3.83 15.32 -5.12
C GLY A 80 -2.76 14.25 -5.16
N LEU A 81 -3.14 12.99 -4.94
CA LEU A 81 -2.16 11.90 -4.85
C LEU A 81 -1.45 11.65 -6.18
N ASN A 82 -0.16 11.40 -6.09
CA ASN A 82 0.62 10.86 -7.21
C ASN A 82 0.45 9.34 -7.22
N LEU A 83 -0.71 8.87 -7.68
CA LEU A 83 -1.14 7.49 -7.57
C LEU A 83 -0.71 6.65 -8.77
N SER A 84 -0.11 5.50 -8.50
CA SER A 84 0.13 4.45 -9.49
C SER A 84 -0.65 3.21 -9.08
N ILE A 85 -1.44 2.68 -9.99
CA ILE A 85 -2.27 1.49 -9.74
C ILE A 85 -1.63 0.30 -10.44
N TYR A 86 -1.39 -0.75 -9.67
CA TYR A 86 -0.83 -2.00 -10.20
C TYR A 86 -1.92 -3.06 -10.19
N LEU A 87 -2.20 -3.59 -11.37
CA LEU A 87 -3.25 -4.59 -11.60
C LEU A 87 -2.62 -5.96 -11.85
N PRO A 88 -3.35 -7.04 -11.57
CA PRO A 88 -2.95 -8.36 -12.05
C PRO A 88 -2.84 -8.36 -13.58
N LYS A 89 -2.01 -9.25 -14.12
CA LYS A 89 -1.83 -9.35 -15.57
C LYS A 89 -3.09 -9.81 -16.29
N ARG A 90 -3.94 -10.59 -15.61
CA ARG A 90 -5.26 -10.96 -16.13
C ARG A 90 -6.32 -10.15 -15.40
N SER A 91 -7.33 -9.68 -16.12
CA SER A 91 -8.48 -9.06 -15.47
C SER A 91 -9.25 -10.08 -14.65
N ARG A 92 -10.08 -9.59 -13.73
CA ARG A 92 -10.98 -10.46 -12.96
C ARG A 92 -11.85 -11.29 -13.88
N ALA A 93 -12.43 -10.68 -14.90
CA ALA A 93 -13.31 -11.39 -15.85
C ALA A 93 -12.56 -12.51 -16.57
N HIS A 94 -11.34 -12.23 -17.03
CA HIS A 94 -10.51 -13.23 -17.70
C HIS A 94 -10.20 -14.39 -16.76
N ARG A 95 -9.75 -14.07 -15.56
CA ARG A 95 -9.37 -15.07 -14.56
C ARG A 95 -10.56 -15.95 -14.17
N GLU A 96 -11.72 -15.34 -13.93
CA GLU A 96 -12.89 -16.11 -13.53
C GLU A 96 -13.43 -17.00 -14.66
N ALA A 97 -13.30 -16.56 -15.90
CA ALA A 97 -13.71 -17.37 -17.05
C ALA A 97 -12.89 -18.65 -17.18
N ILE A 98 -11.60 -18.60 -16.83
CA ILE A 98 -10.69 -19.73 -16.97
C ILE A 98 -10.62 -20.57 -15.69
N ASP A 99 -10.49 -19.92 -14.55
CA ASP A 99 -10.19 -20.59 -13.26
C ASP A 99 -11.40 -20.65 -12.32
N GLY A 100 -12.50 -20.01 -12.66
CA GLY A 100 -13.68 -19.96 -11.80
C GLY A 100 -13.63 -18.83 -10.79
N PRO A 101 -14.61 -18.82 -9.86
CA PRO A 101 -14.76 -17.72 -8.91
C PRO A 101 -13.63 -17.66 -7.90
N LEU A 102 -13.64 -16.60 -7.10
CA LEU A 102 -12.67 -16.38 -6.02
C LEU A 102 -12.54 -17.63 -5.14
N PRO A 103 -11.34 -18.21 -4.99
CA PRO A 103 -11.17 -19.38 -4.13
C PRO A 103 -11.29 -18.99 -2.65
N GLY A 104 -11.89 -19.88 -1.86
CA GLY A 104 -11.96 -19.70 -0.42
C GLY A 104 -10.59 -19.89 0.23
N LEU A 105 -10.49 -19.50 1.50
CA LEU A 105 -9.22 -19.58 2.23
C LEU A 105 -8.69 -21.02 2.35
N ASP A 106 -9.59 -21.98 2.42
CA ASP A 106 -9.21 -23.39 2.53
C ASP A 106 -9.00 -24.08 1.19
N ASP A 107 -9.21 -23.36 0.09
CA ASP A 107 -9.04 -23.92 -1.25
C ASP A 107 -7.55 -24.02 -1.56
N PRO A 108 -7.07 -25.20 -2.03
CA PRO A 108 -5.65 -25.33 -2.41
C PRO A 108 -5.18 -24.33 -3.47
N ARG A 109 -6.10 -23.77 -4.25
CA ARG A 109 -5.78 -22.78 -5.29
C ARG A 109 -5.60 -21.37 -4.73
N HIS A 110 -5.88 -21.17 -3.42
CA HIS A 110 -5.84 -19.81 -2.84
C HIS A 110 -4.44 -19.20 -2.89
N ALA A 111 -3.40 -19.98 -2.68
CA ALA A 111 -2.03 -19.48 -2.72
C ALA A 111 -1.65 -18.96 -4.11
N ALA A 112 -2.00 -19.71 -5.17
CA ALA A 112 -1.74 -19.27 -6.54
C ALA A 112 -2.56 -18.02 -6.90
N PHE A 113 -3.79 -17.95 -6.40
CA PHE A 113 -4.63 -16.76 -6.56
C PHE A 113 -3.96 -15.53 -5.92
N THR A 114 -3.50 -15.66 -4.68
CA THR A 114 -2.83 -14.54 -3.98
C THR A 114 -1.58 -14.11 -4.73
N GLU A 115 -0.79 -15.06 -5.23
CA GLU A 115 0.40 -14.76 -6.03
C GLU A 115 0.03 -13.92 -7.25
N GLU A 116 -1.00 -14.33 -7.97
CA GLU A 116 -1.40 -13.67 -9.20
C GLU A 116 -1.95 -12.26 -8.98
N VAL A 117 -2.82 -12.10 -7.97
CA VAL A 117 -3.58 -10.85 -7.83
C VAL A 117 -2.96 -9.85 -6.86
N LYS A 118 -2.00 -10.28 -6.06
CA LYS A 118 -1.43 -9.41 -5.04
C LYS A 118 0.09 -9.41 -5.04
N LEU A 119 0.73 -10.57 -4.94
CA LEU A 119 2.17 -10.63 -4.75
C LEU A 119 2.95 -10.25 -6.01
N GLU A 120 2.53 -10.72 -7.18
CA GLU A 120 3.18 -10.33 -8.44
C GLU A 120 3.03 -8.84 -8.72
N PRO A 121 1.83 -8.24 -8.63
CA PRO A 121 1.71 -6.80 -8.81
C PRO A 121 2.57 -6.00 -7.83
N PHE A 122 2.67 -6.44 -6.59
CA PHE A 122 3.51 -5.76 -5.60
C PHE A 122 4.99 -5.88 -5.96
N ALA A 123 5.45 -7.08 -6.33
CA ALA A 123 6.84 -7.29 -6.75
C ALA A 123 7.17 -6.42 -7.97
N ARG A 124 6.24 -6.30 -8.91
CA ARG A 124 6.43 -5.45 -10.09
C ARG A 124 6.51 -3.98 -9.70
N ALA A 125 5.65 -3.53 -8.78
CA ALA A 125 5.70 -2.17 -8.28
C ALA A 125 7.05 -1.87 -7.62
N LEU A 126 7.58 -2.79 -6.81
CA LEU A 126 8.88 -2.62 -6.18
C LEU A 126 10.01 -2.55 -7.20
N ARG A 127 9.95 -3.37 -8.24
CA ARG A 127 10.98 -3.31 -9.29
C ARG A 127 10.95 -1.99 -10.04
N GLU A 128 9.75 -1.51 -10.37
CA GLU A 128 9.59 -0.31 -11.18
C GLU A 128 9.88 0.98 -10.40
N THR A 129 9.51 1.03 -9.14
CA THR A 129 9.75 2.20 -8.31
C THR A 129 11.11 2.18 -7.62
N ALA A 130 11.70 0.99 -7.47
CA ALA A 130 13.00 0.80 -6.83
C ALA A 130 13.15 1.61 -5.53
N PRO A 131 12.24 1.47 -4.56
CA PRO A 131 12.27 2.31 -3.38
C PRO A 131 13.38 1.87 -2.41
N GLU A 132 13.89 2.83 -1.67
CA GLU A 132 14.81 2.60 -0.55
C GLU A 132 14.06 2.65 0.78
N ALA A 133 12.84 3.20 0.77
CA ALA A 133 11.96 3.27 1.94
C ALA A 133 10.52 3.09 1.50
N VAL A 134 9.76 2.33 2.28
CA VAL A 134 8.34 2.07 1.99
C VAL A 134 7.53 2.34 3.24
N SER A 135 6.50 3.15 3.10
CA SER A 135 5.49 3.35 4.15
C SER A 135 4.25 2.55 3.77
N TYR A 136 3.74 1.76 4.70
CA TYR A 136 2.51 1.02 4.51
C TYR A 136 1.40 1.74 5.24
N THR A 137 0.31 2.04 4.55
CA THR A 137 -0.83 2.69 5.19
C THR A 137 -1.72 1.72 5.93
N HIS A 138 -1.68 0.42 5.59
CA HIS A 138 -2.59 -0.54 6.20
C HIS A 138 -1.96 -1.18 7.42
N LEU A 139 -2.76 -1.28 8.46
CA LEU A 139 -2.42 -2.13 9.59
C LEU A 139 -2.70 -3.55 9.18
N ARG A 140 -1.75 -4.42 9.49
CA ARG A 140 -1.89 -5.74 9.05
C ARG A 140 -2.36 -6.60 10.14
N ALA A 141 -3.36 -7.34 9.88
CA ALA A 141 -3.79 -8.34 10.81
C ALA A 141 -2.66 -9.28 11.16
N HIS A 142 -1.75 -9.41 10.23
CA HIS A 142 -0.64 -10.27 10.49
C HIS A 142 0.41 -9.61 11.32
N GLU A 143 0.20 -8.37 11.69
CA GLU A 143 1.06 -7.82 12.66
C GLU A 143 0.67 -8.29 13.99
N THR A 144 -0.49 -8.76 14.11
CA THR A 144 -0.79 -9.37 15.34
C THR A 144 0.02 -10.59 15.41
N PRO A 145 0.51 -10.82 16.50
CA PRO A 145 1.31 -11.91 16.69
C PRO A 145 0.49 -13.09 16.59
N GLU A 146 0.92 -13.91 16.19
CA GLU A 146 0.49 -14.96 16.18
C GLU A 146 0.59 -15.50 17.13
N HIS A 147 0.45 -15.18 17.56
CA HIS A 147 0.66 -15.05 18.35
C HIS A 147 0.28 -16.32 18.63
#